data_81868ebc216739c28160a287bf8ec6e5
#
_entry.id   81868ebc216739c28160a287bf8ec6e5
#
_cell.length_a   1.000
_cell.length_b   1.000
_cell.length_c   1.000
_cell.angle_alpha   90.00
_cell.angle_beta   90.00
_cell.angle_gamma   90.00
#
_symmetry.space_group_name_H-M   'P 1'
#
loop_
_entity.id
_entity.type
_entity.pdbx_description
1 polymer ?
#
loop_
_entity_poly.entity_id
_entity_poly.type
_entity_poly.pdbx_seq_one_letter_code
_entity_poly.pdbx_strand_id
1 'polypeptide(L)'
;MLTDITLGQYYPGNSFLHRMDPRAKIICTMIFITAIFIAESFWSYLLVTAFLLMTISVSGVPIKLIVKAIKPLWFILVFTFIIHLFTTPGTTLFYAGIIHITREGIIRGTYMTLRLVYLIALSSLLTYTTSPIVLTDGIEALLTPWKRFGVPAHELAMMMSIALRFIPTLLEETDRIMKAQASRGADFTTGNLMHRAKSMIPVLVPLFISAFRRADELATAMEARCYRGGEGRTKMHQLQYTGRDSIGFAAVVAVTALLIGMRMMS
;
A
#
# COMPACT_ATOMS: atom_id res chain seq x y z
N MET A 1 10.27 13.32 -17.76
CA MET A 1 10.34 13.34 -16.29
C MET A 1 9.10 12.77 -15.57
N LEU A 2 7.94 12.69 -16.21
CA LEU A 2 6.72 12.08 -15.62
C LEU A 2 6.51 10.61 -16.04
N THR A 3 7.33 10.10 -16.94
CA THR A 3 7.24 8.73 -17.51
C THR A 3 7.61 7.62 -16.53
N ASP A 4 8.22 7.94 -15.40
CA ASP A 4 8.63 6.97 -14.37
C ASP A 4 7.58 6.74 -13.26
N ILE A 5 6.40 7.37 -13.39
CA ILE A 5 5.29 7.11 -12.46
C ILE A 5 4.60 5.82 -12.89
N THR A 6 5.15 4.70 -12.43
CA THR A 6 4.48 3.39 -12.56
C THR A 6 3.24 3.39 -11.67
N LEU A 7 2.07 3.49 -12.28
CA LEU A 7 0.77 3.35 -11.60
C LEU A 7 0.63 1.92 -11.06
N GLY A 8 0.88 1.80 -9.75
CA GLY A 8 0.85 0.53 -9.04
C GLY A 8 2.10 -0.32 -9.34
N GLN A 9 2.86 -0.62 -8.31
CA GLN A 9 4.04 -1.50 -8.42
C GLN A 9 3.61 -2.97 -8.52
N TYR A 10 2.55 -3.26 -9.29
CA TYR A 10 2.10 -4.63 -9.51
C TYR A 10 3.14 -5.41 -10.31
N TYR A 11 3.58 -6.53 -9.76
CA TYR A 11 4.47 -7.47 -10.43
C TYR A 11 3.65 -8.61 -11.04
N PRO A 12 3.52 -8.72 -12.37
CA PRO A 12 2.71 -9.76 -12.98
C PRO A 12 3.31 -11.14 -12.70
N GLY A 13 2.51 -12.02 -12.13
CA GLY A 13 2.91 -13.37 -11.77
C GLY A 13 1.72 -14.30 -11.64
N ASN A 14 2.00 -15.62 -11.59
CA ASN A 14 0.99 -16.68 -11.50
C ASN A 14 1.12 -17.50 -10.20
N SER A 15 1.70 -16.93 -9.14
CA SER A 15 1.90 -17.63 -7.88
C SER A 15 0.59 -17.86 -7.12
N PHE A 16 0.67 -18.66 -6.06
CA PHE A 16 -0.44 -18.89 -5.14
C PHE A 16 -1.07 -17.59 -4.64
N LEU A 17 -0.23 -16.61 -4.21
CA LEU A 17 -0.71 -15.32 -3.73
C LEU A 17 -1.38 -14.50 -4.85
N HIS A 18 -0.85 -14.50 -6.07
CA HIS A 18 -1.47 -13.76 -7.17
C HIS A 18 -2.89 -14.21 -7.47
N ARG A 19 -3.15 -15.53 -7.33
CA ARG A 19 -4.44 -16.16 -7.63
C ARG A 19 -5.42 -16.17 -6.47
N MET A 20 -5.04 -15.68 -5.28
CA MET A 20 -5.95 -15.52 -4.14
C MET A 20 -6.96 -14.40 -4.38
N ASP A 21 -8.17 -14.56 -3.82
CA ASP A 21 -9.20 -13.52 -3.81
C ASP A 21 -8.69 -12.26 -3.08
N PRO A 22 -8.85 -11.04 -3.67
CA PRO A 22 -8.35 -9.80 -3.07
C PRO A 22 -8.96 -9.52 -1.69
N ARG A 23 -10.20 -9.94 -1.43
CA ARG A 23 -10.84 -9.84 -0.10
C ARG A 23 -10.08 -10.63 0.94
N ALA A 24 -9.77 -11.88 0.63
CA ALA A 24 -9.00 -12.75 1.52
C ALA A 24 -7.60 -12.18 1.77
N LYS A 25 -6.91 -11.67 0.75
CA LYS A 25 -5.59 -11.05 0.90
C LYS A 25 -5.62 -9.83 1.83
N ILE A 26 -6.60 -8.92 1.65
CA ILE A 26 -6.74 -7.73 2.49
C ILE A 26 -6.96 -8.15 3.95
N ILE A 27 -7.90 -9.08 4.20
CA ILE A 27 -8.21 -9.55 5.56
C ILE A 27 -6.98 -10.25 6.18
N CYS A 28 -6.33 -11.16 5.45
CA CYS A 28 -5.12 -11.86 5.91
C CYS A 28 -4.00 -10.87 6.23
N THR A 29 -3.80 -9.84 5.39
CA THR A 29 -2.79 -8.81 5.62
C THR A 29 -3.10 -8.03 6.89
N MET A 30 -4.36 -7.62 7.10
CA MET A 30 -4.77 -6.89 8.30
C MET A 30 -4.62 -7.72 9.58
N ILE A 31 -5.02 -8.99 9.55
CA ILE A 31 -4.84 -9.92 10.68
C ILE A 31 -3.35 -10.08 10.99
N PHE A 32 -2.52 -10.28 9.96
CA PHE A 32 -1.10 -10.50 10.17
C PHE A 32 -0.36 -9.22 10.62
N ILE A 33 -0.76 -8.04 10.15
CA ILE A 33 -0.31 -6.75 10.70
C ILE A 33 -0.60 -6.69 12.20
N THR A 34 -1.83 -7.01 12.61
CA THR A 34 -2.21 -7.03 14.04
C THR A 34 -1.40 -8.05 14.82
N ALA A 35 -1.15 -9.23 14.25
CA ALA A 35 -0.32 -10.28 14.85
C ALA A 35 1.14 -9.84 15.10
N ILE A 36 1.73 -9.05 14.18
CA ILE A 36 3.08 -8.49 14.34
C ILE A 36 3.16 -7.56 15.57
N PHE A 37 2.08 -6.81 15.88
CA PHE A 37 2.04 -5.96 17.08
C PHE A 37 1.95 -6.76 18.39
N ILE A 38 1.44 -7.99 18.34
CA ILE A 38 1.34 -8.89 19.49
C ILE A 38 2.69 -9.53 19.84
N ALA A 39 3.61 -9.63 18.86
CA ALA A 39 4.93 -10.23 19.03
C ALA A 39 5.83 -9.38 19.96
N GLU A 40 6.27 -9.96 21.07
CA GLU A 40 7.16 -9.32 22.06
C GLU A 40 8.40 -10.15 22.38
N SER A 41 8.36 -11.49 22.18
CA SER A 41 9.45 -12.42 22.48
C SER A 41 10.33 -12.68 21.25
N PHE A 42 11.60 -13.02 21.49
CA PHE A 42 12.53 -13.45 20.42
C PHE A 42 11.96 -14.58 19.55
N TRP A 43 11.35 -15.58 20.15
CA TRP A 43 10.71 -16.70 19.43
C TRP A 43 9.54 -16.26 18.56
N SER A 44 8.77 -15.26 19.03
CA SER A 44 7.67 -14.66 18.27
C SER A 44 8.19 -13.95 17.00
N TYR A 45 9.29 -13.19 17.12
CA TYR A 45 9.92 -12.55 15.96
C TYR A 45 10.53 -13.56 14.99
N LEU A 46 11.09 -14.67 15.49
CA LEU A 46 11.60 -15.76 14.65
C LEU A 46 10.46 -16.39 13.83
N LEU A 47 9.32 -16.67 14.47
CA LEU A 47 8.13 -17.23 13.81
C LEU A 47 7.58 -16.28 12.73
N VAL A 48 7.47 -14.99 13.04
CA VAL A 48 7.02 -13.96 12.08
C VAL A 48 7.98 -13.89 10.90
N THR A 49 9.30 -13.90 11.14
CA THR A 49 10.32 -13.88 10.09
C THR A 49 10.19 -15.10 9.19
N ALA A 50 10.10 -16.29 9.77
CA ALA A 50 9.97 -17.54 9.02
C ALA A 50 8.71 -17.54 8.15
N PHE A 51 7.58 -17.12 8.72
CA PHE A 51 6.31 -17.03 7.98
C PHE A 51 6.36 -15.98 6.86
N LEU A 52 6.95 -14.81 7.10
CA LEU A 52 7.11 -13.76 6.10
C LEU A 52 8.01 -14.23 4.94
N LEU A 53 9.16 -14.85 5.25
CA LEU A 53 10.06 -15.42 4.23
C LEU A 53 9.39 -16.52 3.41
N MET A 54 8.61 -17.40 4.06
CA MET A 54 7.80 -18.41 3.38
C MET A 54 6.78 -17.74 2.44
N THR A 55 6.07 -16.72 2.91
CA THR A 55 5.08 -15.99 2.11
C THR A 55 5.73 -15.30 0.91
N ILE A 56 6.90 -14.69 1.09
CA ILE A 56 7.68 -14.08 0.00
C ILE A 56 8.09 -15.16 -1.03
N SER A 57 8.60 -16.29 -0.58
CA SER A 57 9.00 -17.40 -1.47
C SER A 57 7.82 -17.95 -2.28
N VAL A 58 6.66 -18.15 -1.64
CA VAL A 58 5.45 -18.62 -2.29
C VAL A 58 4.85 -17.56 -3.23
N SER A 59 5.11 -16.27 -2.97
CA SER A 59 4.63 -15.17 -3.84
C SER A 59 5.32 -15.14 -5.21
N GLY A 60 6.53 -15.67 -5.32
CA GLY A 60 7.34 -15.56 -6.54
C GLY A 60 7.83 -14.13 -6.82
N VAL A 61 7.64 -13.20 -5.89
CA VAL A 61 8.13 -11.83 -6.01
C VAL A 61 9.63 -11.81 -5.69
N PRO A 62 10.49 -11.24 -6.57
CA PRO A 62 11.92 -11.14 -6.29
C PRO A 62 12.19 -10.35 -5.00
N ILE A 63 12.98 -10.90 -4.10
CA ILE A 63 13.32 -10.26 -2.82
C ILE A 63 13.94 -8.86 -3.02
N LYS A 64 14.59 -8.64 -4.18
CA LYS A 64 15.15 -7.34 -4.57
C LYS A 64 14.10 -6.23 -4.60
N LEU A 65 12.85 -6.54 -4.99
CA LEU A 65 11.76 -5.56 -5.02
C LEU A 65 11.34 -5.18 -3.60
N ILE A 66 11.28 -6.14 -2.68
CA ILE A 66 10.95 -5.90 -1.28
C ILE A 66 12.04 -5.04 -0.62
N VAL A 67 13.31 -5.37 -0.85
CA VAL A 67 14.44 -4.55 -0.37
C VAL A 67 14.40 -3.14 -0.97
N LYS A 68 14.02 -3.02 -2.26
CA LYS A 68 13.85 -1.71 -2.90
C LYS A 68 12.72 -0.89 -2.27
N ALA A 69 11.66 -1.54 -1.78
CA ALA A 69 10.58 -0.86 -1.05
C ALA A 69 11.01 -0.37 0.34
N ILE A 70 11.92 -1.09 1.00
CA ILE A 70 12.46 -0.72 2.32
C ILE A 70 13.49 0.42 2.20
N LYS A 71 14.27 0.45 1.10
CA LYS A 71 15.38 1.39 0.90
C LYS A 71 15.02 2.88 1.12
N PRO A 72 13.93 3.45 0.62
CA PRO A 72 13.59 4.86 0.85
C PRO A 72 13.26 5.18 2.31
N LEU A 73 12.91 4.16 3.10
CA LEU A 73 12.52 4.29 4.51
C LEU A 73 13.68 3.99 5.49
N TRP A 74 14.89 3.70 4.97
CA TRP A 74 16.04 3.38 5.80
C TRP A 74 16.34 4.44 6.87
N PHE A 75 16.12 5.72 6.53
CA PHE A 75 16.33 6.81 7.47
C PHE A 75 15.39 6.70 8.68
N ILE A 76 14.11 6.39 8.45
CA ILE A 76 13.12 6.21 9.52
C ILE A 76 13.47 4.99 10.38
N LEU A 77 13.95 3.91 9.75
CA LEU A 77 14.36 2.70 10.46
C LEU A 77 15.56 2.96 11.38
N VAL A 78 16.58 3.63 10.87
CA VAL A 78 17.76 4.01 11.66
C VAL A 78 17.38 5.00 12.75
N PHE A 79 16.56 5.99 12.46
CA PHE A 79 16.10 6.99 13.43
C PHE A 79 15.30 6.34 14.57
N THR A 80 14.39 5.41 14.25
CA THR A 80 13.64 4.64 15.25
C THR A 80 14.56 3.83 16.14
N PHE A 81 15.55 3.14 15.56
CA PHE A 81 16.55 2.39 16.32
C PHE A 81 17.33 3.30 17.27
N ILE A 82 17.81 4.44 16.79
CA ILE A 82 18.57 5.43 17.57
C ILE A 82 17.73 5.98 18.73
N ILE A 83 16.48 6.36 18.49
CA ILE A 83 15.60 6.84 19.56
C ILE A 83 15.49 5.81 20.67
N HIS A 84 15.15 4.57 20.33
CA HIS A 84 15.00 3.51 21.34
C HIS A 84 16.31 3.20 22.06
N LEU A 85 17.44 3.31 21.37
CA LEU A 85 18.77 3.12 21.95
C LEU A 85 19.07 4.08 23.10
N PHE A 86 18.63 5.36 22.96
CA PHE A 86 18.92 6.41 23.95
C PHE A 86 17.77 6.68 24.94
N THR A 87 16.52 6.36 24.55
CA THR A 87 15.35 6.73 25.37
C THR A 87 14.89 5.59 26.29
N THR A 88 15.30 4.34 26.00
CA THR A 88 14.81 3.21 26.78
C THR A 88 15.62 3.05 28.07
N PRO A 89 14.99 3.17 29.27
CA PRO A 89 15.68 2.92 30.53
C PRO A 89 16.02 1.42 30.70
N GLY A 90 17.12 1.12 31.35
CA GLY A 90 17.52 -0.25 31.63
C GLY A 90 18.96 -0.37 32.14
N THR A 91 19.52 -1.57 32.10
CA THR A 91 20.91 -1.85 32.50
C THR A 91 21.89 -1.19 31.53
N THR A 92 22.69 -0.25 32.04
CA THR A 92 23.67 0.49 31.23
C THR A 92 24.83 -0.41 30.82
N LEU A 93 25.00 -0.58 29.50
CA LEU A 93 26.15 -1.26 28.93
C LEU A 93 27.33 -0.32 28.72
N PHE A 94 27.06 0.92 28.35
CA PHE A 94 28.06 1.93 28.11
C PHE A 94 27.57 3.28 28.64
N TYR A 95 28.41 3.94 29.43
CA TYR A 95 28.17 5.23 30.05
C TYR A 95 29.20 6.23 29.55
N ALA A 96 28.77 7.22 28.78
CA ALA A 96 29.63 8.32 28.33
C ALA A 96 28.89 9.65 28.55
N GLY A 97 28.90 10.14 29.79
CA GLY A 97 28.29 11.42 30.15
C GLY A 97 26.78 11.48 29.93
N ILE A 98 26.33 12.12 28.84
CA ILE A 98 24.91 12.31 28.51
C ILE A 98 24.34 11.10 27.75
N ILE A 99 25.19 10.21 27.22
CA ILE A 99 24.79 9.07 26.39
C ILE A 99 24.78 7.80 27.22
N HIS A 100 23.58 7.25 27.43
CA HIS A 100 23.37 6.00 28.14
C HIS A 100 22.85 4.94 27.16
N ILE A 101 23.72 4.00 26.77
CA ILE A 101 23.31 2.86 25.97
C ILE A 101 22.93 1.72 26.92
N THR A 102 21.66 1.30 26.83
CA THR A 102 21.12 0.23 27.66
C THR A 102 20.95 -1.06 26.87
N ARG A 103 21.09 -2.20 27.50
CA ARG A 103 20.82 -3.50 26.88
C ARG A 103 19.37 -3.59 26.40
N GLU A 104 18.44 -3.13 27.19
CA GLU A 104 17.02 -3.09 26.90
C GLU A 104 16.72 -2.15 25.72
N GLY A 105 17.46 -1.05 25.58
CA GLY A 105 17.38 -0.12 24.45
C GLY A 105 17.77 -0.79 23.13
N ILE A 106 18.86 -1.57 23.11
CA ILE A 106 19.27 -2.31 21.92
C ILE A 106 18.21 -3.34 21.53
N ILE A 107 17.71 -4.13 22.49
CA ILE A 107 16.72 -5.18 22.23
C ILE A 107 15.40 -4.57 21.72
N ARG A 108 14.88 -3.56 22.42
CA ARG A 108 13.63 -2.86 22.01
C ARG A 108 13.79 -2.15 20.66
N GLY A 109 14.92 -1.45 20.46
CA GLY A 109 15.22 -0.79 19.19
C GLY A 109 15.25 -1.78 18.02
N THR A 110 15.87 -2.94 18.21
CA THR A 110 15.91 -4.01 17.21
C THR A 110 14.49 -4.53 16.92
N TYR A 111 13.70 -4.83 17.95
CA TYR A 111 12.33 -5.32 17.76
C TYR A 111 11.44 -4.30 17.06
N MET A 112 11.52 -3.01 17.42
CA MET A 112 10.75 -1.96 16.76
C MET A 112 11.16 -1.77 15.30
N THR A 113 12.47 -1.80 15.02
CA THR A 113 12.96 -1.71 13.64
C THR A 113 12.51 -2.92 12.80
N LEU A 114 12.63 -4.15 13.34
CA LEU A 114 12.14 -5.36 12.66
C LEU A 114 10.62 -5.29 12.42
N ARG A 115 9.84 -4.81 13.39
CA ARG A 115 8.40 -4.61 13.24
C ARG A 115 8.07 -3.72 12.04
N LEU A 116 8.75 -2.57 11.91
CA LEU A 116 8.58 -1.68 10.77
C LEU A 116 8.97 -2.34 9.45
N VAL A 117 10.08 -3.07 9.43
CA VAL A 117 10.51 -3.83 8.23
C VAL A 117 9.45 -4.84 7.80
N TYR A 118 8.85 -5.58 8.74
CA TYR A 118 7.81 -6.56 8.44
C TYR A 118 6.52 -5.90 7.92
N LEU A 119 6.11 -4.78 8.51
CA LEU A 119 4.96 -4.02 8.03
C LEU A 119 5.15 -3.52 6.60
N ILE A 120 6.34 -2.96 6.30
CA ILE A 120 6.68 -2.48 4.96
C ILE A 120 6.70 -3.65 3.98
N ALA A 121 7.36 -4.76 4.34
CA ALA A 121 7.47 -5.93 3.47
C ALA A 121 6.10 -6.54 3.18
N LEU A 122 5.23 -6.67 4.18
CA LEU A 122 3.88 -7.23 4.04
C LEU A 122 2.98 -6.34 3.17
N SER A 123 2.97 -5.02 3.42
CA SER A 123 2.21 -4.05 2.62
C SER A 123 2.71 -4.01 1.18
N SER A 124 4.01 -4.07 0.97
CA SER A 124 4.61 -4.14 -0.36
C SER A 124 4.23 -5.43 -1.08
N LEU A 125 4.20 -6.56 -0.37
CA LEU A 125 3.81 -7.85 -0.94
C LEU A 125 2.34 -7.83 -1.42
N LEU A 126 1.43 -7.23 -0.66
CA LEU A 126 0.05 -7.02 -1.08
C LEU A 126 -0.02 -6.20 -2.38
N THR A 127 0.74 -5.10 -2.46
CA THR A 127 0.78 -4.21 -3.63
C THR A 127 1.41 -4.89 -4.85
N TYR A 128 2.47 -5.68 -4.67
CA TYR A 128 3.12 -6.41 -5.77
C TYR A 128 2.27 -7.57 -6.29
N THR A 129 1.44 -8.20 -5.45
CA THR A 129 0.65 -9.38 -5.83
C THR A 129 -0.79 -9.07 -6.24
N THR A 130 -1.24 -7.81 -6.13
CA THR A 130 -2.62 -7.42 -6.42
C THR A 130 -2.64 -6.12 -7.20
N SER A 131 -3.26 -6.12 -8.39
CA SER A 131 -3.39 -4.88 -9.17
C SER A 131 -4.33 -3.89 -8.48
N PRO A 132 -4.12 -2.57 -8.67
CA PRO A 132 -4.96 -1.54 -8.02
C PRO A 132 -6.45 -1.68 -8.33
N ILE A 133 -6.82 -2.08 -9.55
CA ILE A 133 -8.21 -2.28 -9.95
C ILE A 133 -8.83 -3.46 -9.17
N VAL A 134 -8.12 -4.59 -9.10
CA VAL A 134 -8.58 -5.78 -8.36
C VAL A 134 -8.64 -5.49 -6.85
N LEU A 135 -7.72 -4.67 -6.33
CA LEU A 135 -7.75 -4.24 -4.94
C LEU A 135 -8.99 -3.38 -4.64
N THR A 136 -9.36 -2.48 -5.56
CA THR A 136 -10.59 -1.67 -5.46
C THR A 136 -11.84 -2.54 -5.41
N ASP A 137 -11.92 -3.57 -6.26
CA ASP A 137 -13.04 -4.54 -6.24
C ASP A 137 -13.11 -5.31 -4.91
N GLY A 138 -11.96 -5.66 -4.35
CA GLY A 138 -11.86 -6.28 -3.03
C GLY A 138 -12.38 -5.37 -1.91
N ILE A 139 -11.97 -4.10 -1.92
CA ILE A 139 -12.43 -3.08 -0.96
C ILE A 139 -13.94 -2.86 -1.06
N GLU A 140 -14.48 -2.73 -2.28
CA GLU A 140 -15.92 -2.61 -2.49
C GLU A 140 -16.69 -3.75 -1.86
N ALA A 141 -16.23 -4.98 -2.12
CA ALA A 141 -16.88 -6.16 -1.59
C ALA A 141 -16.82 -6.25 -0.05
N LEU A 142 -15.72 -5.77 0.56
CA LEU A 142 -15.58 -5.68 2.01
C LEU A 142 -16.41 -4.55 2.64
N LEU A 143 -16.64 -3.46 1.91
CA LEU A 143 -17.47 -2.34 2.34
C LEU A 143 -18.98 -2.56 2.08
N THR A 144 -19.35 -3.50 1.21
CA THR A 144 -20.76 -3.78 0.88
C THR A 144 -21.63 -4.09 2.10
N PRO A 145 -21.21 -4.87 3.13
CA PRO A 145 -21.99 -5.09 4.34
C PRO A 145 -22.30 -3.80 5.10
N TRP A 146 -21.44 -2.79 5.00
CA TRP A 146 -21.56 -1.48 5.67
C TRP A 146 -22.52 -0.53 4.95
N LYS A 147 -23.06 -0.92 3.80
CA LYS A 147 -24.13 -0.19 3.09
C LYS A 147 -25.33 0.10 4.01
N ARG A 148 -25.61 -0.79 4.97
CA ARG A 148 -26.65 -0.62 6.00
C ARG A 148 -26.43 0.59 6.91
N PHE A 149 -25.18 1.03 7.05
CA PHE A 149 -24.76 2.21 7.83
C PHE A 149 -24.60 3.47 6.96
N GLY A 150 -25.09 3.45 5.70
CA GLY A 150 -25.01 4.59 4.80
C GLY A 150 -23.70 4.72 4.01
N VAL A 151 -22.81 3.72 4.04
CA VAL A 151 -21.55 3.77 3.28
C VAL A 151 -21.83 3.52 1.79
N PRO A 152 -21.54 4.48 0.89
CA PRO A 152 -21.74 4.33 -0.56
C PRO A 152 -20.60 3.51 -1.21
N ALA A 153 -20.50 2.22 -0.84
CA ALA A 153 -19.39 1.35 -1.23
C ALA A 153 -19.23 1.22 -2.74
N HIS A 154 -20.35 1.12 -3.46
CA HIS A 154 -20.34 0.98 -4.91
C HIS A 154 -19.88 2.27 -5.60
N GLU A 155 -20.39 3.41 -5.17
CA GLU A 155 -20.04 4.73 -5.71
C GLU A 155 -18.56 5.02 -5.48
N LEU A 156 -18.03 4.72 -4.30
CA LEU A 156 -16.60 4.86 -3.99
C LEU A 156 -15.73 3.98 -4.90
N ALA A 157 -16.09 2.72 -5.08
CA ALA A 157 -15.34 1.81 -5.94
C ALA A 157 -15.39 2.23 -7.41
N MET A 158 -16.53 2.71 -7.86
CA MET A 158 -16.68 3.24 -9.21
C MET A 158 -15.82 4.47 -9.43
N MET A 159 -15.83 5.44 -8.49
CA MET A 159 -14.97 6.63 -8.55
C MET A 159 -13.48 6.24 -8.60
N MET A 160 -13.05 5.28 -7.74
CA MET A 160 -11.67 4.78 -7.75
C MET A 160 -11.31 4.10 -9.08
N SER A 161 -12.20 3.29 -9.63
CA SER A 161 -11.96 2.59 -10.91
C SER A 161 -11.86 3.58 -12.09
N ILE A 162 -12.71 4.62 -12.11
CA ILE A 162 -12.65 5.71 -13.10
C ILE A 162 -11.34 6.49 -12.94
N ALA A 163 -10.99 6.87 -11.71
CA ALA A 163 -9.76 7.59 -11.41
C ALA A 163 -8.53 6.79 -11.89
N LEU A 164 -8.41 5.51 -11.51
CA LEU A 164 -7.30 4.64 -11.91
C LEU A 164 -7.17 4.50 -13.44
N ARG A 165 -8.29 4.54 -14.17
CA ARG A 165 -8.31 4.52 -15.63
C ARG A 165 -7.86 5.84 -16.24
N PHE A 166 -8.22 6.97 -15.64
CA PHE A 166 -7.90 8.30 -16.19
C PHE A 166 -6.50 8.79 -15.81
N ILE A 167 -5.91 8.31 -14.71
CA ILE A 167 -4.56 8.75 -14.31
C ILE A 167 -3.52 8.59 -15.43
N PRO A 168 -3.38 7.45 -16.14
CA PRO A 168 -2.43 7.34 -17.25
C PRO A 168 -2.66 8.38 -18.34
N THR A 169 -3.92 8.57 -18.72
CA THR A 169 -4.30 9.50 -19.77
C THR A 169 -4.03 10.95 -19.38
N LEU A 170 -4.31 11.31 -18.11
CA LEU A 170 -4.01 12.65 -17.59
C LEU A 170 -2.50 12.91 -17.48
N LEU A 171 -1.69 11.89 -17.15
CA LEU A 171 -0.24 11.99 -17.14
C LEU A 171 0.31 12.24 -18.55
N GLU A 172 -0.16 11.51 -19.56
CA GLU A 172 0.23 11.74 -20.95
C GLU A 172 -0.18 13.14 -21.42
N GLU A 173 -1.36 13.59 -21.06
CA GLU A 173 -1.86 14.91 -21.41
C GLU A 173 -1.05 16.00 -20.73
N THR A 174 -0.71 15.82 -19.45
CA THR A 174 0.17 16.73 -18.71
C THR A 174 1.53 16.87 -19.39
N ASP A 175 2.13 15.74 -19.83
CA ASP A 175 3.41 15.76 -20.54
C ASP A 175 3.32 16.52 -21.88
N ARG A 176 2.22 16.32 -22.62
CA ARG A 176 1.94 17.06 -23.88
C ARG A 176 1.79 18.56 -23.63
N ILE A 177 1.00 18.95 -22.63
CA ILE A 177 0.81 20.36 -22.27
C ILE A 177 2.12 21.00 -21.80
N MET A 178 2.88 20.31 -20.95
CA MET A 178 4.19 20.77 -20.48
C MET A 178 5.17 21.02 -21.65
N LYS A 179 5.25 20.08 -22.60
CA LYS A 179 6.08 20.24 -23.80
C LYS A 179 5.63 21.43 -24.66
N ALA A 180 4.34 21.61 -24.86
CA ALA A 180 3.80 22.75 -25.59
C ALA A 180 4.07 24.09 -24.89
N GLN A 181 3.96 24.16 -23.58
CA GLN A 181 4.27 25.37 -22.81
C GLN A 181 5.78 25.67 -22.76
N ALA A 182 6.62 24.63 -22.68
CA ALA A 182 8.07 24.78 -22.78
C ALA A 182 8.48 25.39 -24.13
N SER A 183 7.85 24.95 -25.25
CA SER A 183 8.06 25.54 -26.58
C SER A 183 7.62 26.99 -26.70
N ARG A 184 6.73 27.46 -25.79
CA ARG A 184 6.30 28.86 -25.67
C ARG A 184 7.17 29.67 -24.71
N GLY A 185 8.28 29.09 -24.22
CA GLY A 185 9.22 29.74 -23.31
C GLY A 185 8.91 29.59 -21.83
N ALA A 186 7.96 28.73 -21.45
CA ALA A 186 7.74 28.44 -20.04
C ALA A 186 8.92 27.62 -19.46
N ASP A 187 9.46 28.11 -18.34
CA ASP A 187 10.53 27.42 -17.62
C ASP A 187 9.99 26.83 -16.30
N PHE A 188 10.09 25.51 -16.19
CA PHE A 188 9.63 24.74 -15.02
C PHE A 188 10.76 24.34 -14.08
N THR A 189 12.01 24.64 -14.45
CA THR A 189 13.21 24.13 -13.76
C THR A 189 13.98 25.19 -13.00
N THR A 190 14.01 26.43 -13.49
CA THR A 190 14.77 27.53 -12.91
C THR A 190 13.90 28.46 -12.06
N GLY A 191 14.53 29.19 -11.14
CA GLY A 191 13.86 30.17 -10.30
C GLY A 191 13.45 29.68 -8.91
N ASN A 192 12.87 30.60 -8.14
CA ASN A 192 12.44 30.39 -6.78
C ASN A 192 11.15 29.50 -6.75
N LEU A 193 10.86 28.84 -5.63
CA LEU A 193 9.69 27.97 -5.48
C LEU A 193 8.39 28.65 -5.93
N MET A 194 8.20 29.92 -5.58
CA MET A 194 7.02 30.70 -6.00
C MET A 194 6.98 30.93 -7.52
N HIS A 195 8.11 31.13 -8.17
CA HIS A 195 8.18 31.29 -9.62
C HIS A 195 7.83 29.97 -10.32
N ARG A 196 8.37 28.85 -9.82
CA ARG A 196 8.06 27.51 -10.34
C ARG A 196 6.57 27.13 -10.14
N ALA A 197 5.97 27.52 -9.01
CA ALA A 197 4.54 27.33 -8.79
C ALA A 197 3.68 28.14 -9.78
N LYS A 198 4.04 29.41 -10.05
CA LYS A 198 3.35 30.22 -11.05
C LYS A 198 3.51 29.69 -12.47
N SER A 199 4.66 29.17 -12.84
CA SER A 199 4.88 28.58 -14.18
C SER A 199 4.08 27.28 -14.40
N MET A 200 3.58 26.63 -13.33
CA MET A 200 2.69 25.46 -13.44
C MET A 200 1.22 25.84 -13.75
N ILE A 201 0.79 27.08 -13.50
CA ILE A 201 -0.60 27.53 -13.75
C ILE A 201 -1.03 27.31 -15.20
N PRO A 202 -0.23 27.68 -16.23
CA PRO A 202 -0.58 27.43 -17.64
C PRO A 202 -0.68 25.95 -18.01
N VAL A 203 -0.21 25.05 -17.17
CA VAL A 203 -0.36 23.59 -17.33
C VAL A 203 -1.60 23.11 -16.61
N LEU A 204 -1.85 23.59 -15.39
CA LEU A 204 -2.97 23.16 -14.57
C LEU A 204 -4.32 23.55 -15.15
N VAL A 205 -4.46 24.80 -15.64
CA VAL A 205 -5.77 25.29 -16.16
C VAL A 205 -6.28 24.44 -17.35
N PRO A 206 -5.49 24.21 -18.41
CA PRO A 206 -5.94 23.34 -19.51
C PRO A 206 -6.19 21.90 -19.05
N LEU A 207 -5.39 21.37 -18.12
CA LEU A 207 -5.59 20.02 -17.58
C LEU A 207 -6.93 19.90 -16.86
N PHE A 208 -7.29 20.88 -16.01
CA PHE A 208 -8.59 20.89 -15.35
C PHE A 208 -9.74 20.96 -16.35
N ILE A 209 -9.66 21.83 -17.36
CA ILE A 209 -10.69 21.94 -18.39
C ILE A 209 -10.86 20.61 -19.13
N SER A 210 -9.76 19.94 -19.49
CA SER A 210 -9.80 18.63 -20.13
C SER A 210 -10.39 17.56 -19.23
N ALA A 211 -10.02 17.55 -17.93
CA ALA A 211 -10.57 16.60 -16.96
C ALA A 211 -12.09 16.75 -16.79
N PHE A 212 -12.61 17.99 -16.68
CA PHE A 212 -14.04 18.26 -16.61
C PHE A 212 -14.77 17.83 -17.89
N ARG A 213 -14.23 18.17 -19.07
CA ARG A 213 -14.81 17.74 -20.35
C ARG A 213 -14.95 16.22 -20.42
N ARG A 214 -13.91 15.49 -20.02
CA ARG A 214 -13.94 14.01 -19.98
C ARG A 214 -14.95 13.48 -18.97
N ALA A 215 -15.11 14.17 -17.83
CA ALA A 215 -16.13 13.79 -16.84
C ALA A 215 -17.54 13.95 -17.41
N ASP A 216 -17.83 15.07 -18.11
CA ASP A 216 -19.11 15.31 -18.76
C ASP A 216 -19.39 14.31 -19.89
N GLU A 217 -18.39 14.01 -20.72
CA GLU A 217 -18.50 13.00 -21.77
C GLU A 217 -18.80 11.61 -21.19
N LEU A 218 -18.10 11.25 -20.08
CA LEU A 218 -18.34 9.98 -19.39
C LEU A 218 -19.75 9.94 -18.77
N ALA A 219 -20.17 11.03 -18.09
CA ALA A 219 -21.50 11.12 -17.50
C ALA A 219 -22.59 10.95 -18.56
N THR A 220 -22.50 11.68 -19.68
CA THR A 220 -23.42 11.56 -20.82
C THR A 220 -23.44 10.13 -21.39
N ALA A 221 -22.28 9.50 -21.53
CA ALA A 221 -22.19 8.12 -22.02
C ALA A 221 -22.81 7.11 -21.02
N MET A 222 -22.70 7.36 -19.70
CA MET A 222 -23.32 6.53 -18.68
C MET A 222 -24.86 6.71 -18.67
N GLU A 223 -25.35 7.93 -18.80
CA GLU A 223 -26.78 8.23 -18.91
C GLU A 223 -27.40 7.58 -20.17
N ALA A 224 -26.73 7.69 -21.31
CA ALA A 224 -27.15 7.04 -22.57
C ALA A 224 -27.21 5.50 -22.45
N ARG A 225 -26.43 4.91 -21.52
CA ARG A 225 -26.46 3.47 -21.19
C ARG A 225 -27.43 3.15 -20.06
N CYS A 226 -28.30 4.07 -19.67
CA CYS A 226 -29.29 3.93 -18.61
C CYS A 226 -28.66 3.54 -17.25
N TYR A 227 -27.51 4.15 -16.92
CA TYR A 227 -26.89 3.92 -15.62
C TYR A 227 -27.78 4.48 -14.49
N ARG A 228 -28.17 3.63 -13.53
CA ARG A 228 -29.05 3.98 -12.40
C ARG A 228 -28.43 3.65 -11.03
N GLY A 229 -27.12 3.78 -10.92
CA GLY A 229 -26.42 3.43 -9.68
C GLY A 229 -26.06 1.94 -9.55
N GLY A 230 -25.81 1.48 -8.32
CA GLY A 230 -25.33 0.13 -8.04
C GLY A 230 -26.41 -0.94 -7.84
N GLU A 231 -27.71 -0.57 -7.83
CA GLU A 231 -28.79 -1.51 -7.55
C GLU A 231 -29.10 -2.39 -8.77
N GLY A 232 -29.24 -3.70 -8.54
CA GLY A 232 -29.59 -4.66 -9.61
C GLY A 232 -28.46 -4.97 -10.62
N ARG A 233 -27.23 -4.49 -10.40
CA ARG A 233 -26.10 -4.74 -11.33
C ARG A 233 -25.38 -6.03 -11.02
N THR A 234 -24.95 -6.73 -12.08
CA THR A 234 -24.02 -7.86 -12.02
C THR A 234 -22.63 -7.41 -12.44
N LYS A 235 -21.59 -8.01 -11.83
CA LYS A 235 -20.20 -7.79 -12.23
C LYS A 235 -19.81 -8.78 -13.31
N MET A 236 -19.07 -8.31 -14.33
CA MET A 236 -18.53 -9.15 -15.40
C MET A 236 -17.49 -10.15 -14.84
N HIS A 237 -16.67 -9.71 -13.89
CA HIS A 237 -15.75 -10.56 -13.15
C HIS A 237 -16.20 -10.65 -11.69
N GLN A 238 -16.87 -11.76 -11.35
CA GLN A 238 -17.30 -12.00 -9.99
C GLN A 238 -16.12 -12.56 -9.17
N LEU A 239 -15.88 -11.98 -8.00
CA LEU A 239 -14.94 -12.51 -7.04
C LEU A 239 -15.49 -13.82 -6.47
N GLN A 240 -14.71 -14.89 -6.53
CA GLN A 240 -15.10 -16.20 -6.03
C GLN A 240 -14.05 -16.71 -5.05
N TYR A 241 -14.51 -17.08 -3.85
CA TYR A 241 -13.64 -17.74 -2.90
C TYR A 241 -13.25 -19.13 -3.42
N THR A 242 -11.96 -19.43 -3.34
CA THR A 242 -11.38 -20.71 -3.74
C THR A 242 -10.76 -21.41 -2.52
N GLY A 243 -10.50 -22.71 -2.63
CA GLY A 243 -9.80 -23.45 -1.56
C GLY A 243 -8.43 -22.87 -1.17
N ARG A 244 -7.80 -22.10 -2.08
CA ARG A 244 -6.53 -21.39 -1.81
C ARG A 244 -6.71 -20.29 -0.77
N ASP A 245 -7.84 -19.59 -0.81
CA ASP A 245 -8.14 -18.50 0.12
C ASP A 245 -8.33 -19.06 1.53
N SER A 246 -9.00 -20.21 1.65
CA SER A 246 -9.17 -20.90 2.93
C SER A 246 -7.83 -21.37 3.52
N ILE A 247 -6.92 -21.90 2.68
CA ILE A 247 -5.57 -22.30 3.12
C ILE A 247 -4.78 -21.09 3.60
N GLY A 248 -4.78 -19.99 2.84
CA GLY A 248 -4.09 -18.75 3.22
C GLY A 248 -4.62 -18.17 4.53
N PHE A 249 -5.95 -18.13 4.68
CA PHE A 249 -6.61 -17.65 5.89
C PHE A 249 -6.29 -18.55 7.09
N ALA A 250 -6.38 -19.88 6.95
CA ALA A 250 -6.04 -20.84 8.00
C ALA A 250 -4.57 -20.70 8.45
N ALA A 251 -3.64 -20.51 7.51
CA ALA A 251 -2.23 -20.31 7.81
C ALA A 251 -2.00 -19.05 8.65
N VAL A 252 -2.61 -17.91 8.25
CA VAL A 252 -2.48 -16.65 8.99
C VAL A 252 -3.11 -16.75 10.38
N VAL A 253 -4.29 -17.36 10.50
CA VAL A 253 -4.97 -17.57 11.79
C VAL A 253 -4.14 -18.49 12.69
N ALA A 254 -3.58 -19.58 12.16
CA ALA A 254 -2.73 -20.49 12.92
C ALA A 254 -1.49 -19.80 13.48
N VAL A 255 -0.78 -18.99 12.65
CA VAL A 255 0.39 -18.22 13.09
C VAL A 255 -0.02 -17.19 14.15
N THR A 256 -1.14 -16.50 13.95
CA THR A 256 -1.65 -15.52 14.92
C THR A 256 -2.00 -16.19 16.26
N ALA A 257 -2.67 -17.34 16.23
CA ALA A 257 -2.99 -18.11 17.44
C ALA A 257 -1.73 -18.59 18.18
N LEU A 258 -0.70 -19.05 17.44
CA LEU A 258 0.59 -19.42 18.02
C LEU A 258 1.27 -18.21 18.69
N LEU A 259 1.25 -17.03 18.05
CA LEU A 259 1.82 -15.81 18.63
C LEU A 259 1.11 -15.39 19.92
N ILE A 260 -0.23 -15.48 19.95
CA ILE A 260 -1.02 -15.21 21.17
C ILE A 260 -0.68 -16.23 22.25
N GLY A 261 -0.59 -17.54 21.91
CA GLY A 261 -0.20 -18.58 22.85
C GLY A 261 1.19 -18.35 23.45
N MET A 262 2.17 -17.99 22.63
CA MET A 262 3.54 -17.67 23.07
C MET A 262 3.58 -16.44 23.99
N ARG A 263 2.74 -15.44 23.73
CA ARG A 263 2.63 -14.26 24.60
C ARG A 263 2.01 -14.58 25.95
N MET A 264 1.04 -15.49 26.00
CA MET A 264 0.41 -15.90 27.28
C MET A 264 1.34 -16.78 28.14
N MET A 265 2.34 -17.39 27.53
CA MET A 265 3.33 -18.23 28.23
C MET A 265 4.61 -17.47 28.62
N SER A 266 4.84 -16.27 28.11
CA SER A 266 5.99 -15.42 28.38
C SER A 266 5.68 -14.36 29.42
#